data_697570d007fc20cfbc4539531a3445ae
#
_entry.id   697570d007fc20cfbc4539531a3445ae
#
_cell.length_a   1.000
_cell.length_b   1.000
_cell.length_c   1.000
_cell.angle_alpha   90.00
_cell.angle_beta   90.00
_cell.angle_gamma   90.00
#
_symmetry.space_group_name_H-M   'P 1'
#
loop_
_entity.id
_entity.type
_entity.pdbx_description
1 polymer ?
#
loop_
_entity_poly.entity_id
_entity_poly.type
_entity_poly.pdbx_seq_one_letter_code
_entity_poly.pdbx_strand_id
1 'polypeptide(L)'
;MQRKRTILIIADGTRPDVLGELIATGELPAIAQAFPERSMRRPAVSVFPSTTGPAFLPFLTGMYPGDLNMPGIRWFDRRAWADRNGDPPFRSYVGIESYRMNADFRRDVPTLFDILPRSASIFSSVNRGVPFRGNMTGLSRALWWLFAHWTDRWDVVGVRARKRLLASLEMDPEFVFCLIPDVDNYSHLSHCRSERAIAAYRRLDQTIGELFRELERRRWREDTLVVMVADHGHSAVHTHLGLPEWMAGRGFKPFYYPRIWNRAFDSAVMVSGNGMAHIHLRRGSTWTPERVPDEEVVRDFSALLEALLERREIGIIATKRGDGAVVVRSRSGTGVVTPLGEGHFQYSTRGGDPFGYGGLEGVWNADDLLEETLATRYPDGPVQLEQLFHSPRTGDIVVSAEVGFDLRDKHENPEHFSGHGALHADHMVVPWFSTVPLPDVPLRTVDVFPTILHWMGKPIPPGVTGRDRLASSLEPEHAVMTGAQSAEASAF
;
A
#
# COMPACT_ATOMS: atom_id res chain seq x y z
N MET A 1 -22.69 25.96 13.12
CA MET A 1 -21.94 25.23 12.06
C MET A 1 -22.37 23.79 12.10
N GLN A 2 -22.75 23.22 10.98
CA GLN A 2 -23.01 21.79 10.88
C GLN A 2 -21.69 21.04 11.13
N ARG A 3 -21.80 19.81 11.66
CA ARG A 3 -20.65 19.00 12.04
C ARG A 3 -20.03 18.37 10.80
N LYS A 4 -18.74 18.61 10.55
CA LYS A 4 -17.99 17.92 9.50
C LYS A 4 -17.86 16.41 9.78
N ARG A 5 -17.90 15.61 8.72
CA ARG A 5 -17.78 14.15 8.74
C ARG A 5 -16.84 13.69 7.64
N THR A 6 -16.28 12.51 7.81
CA THR A 6 -15.54 11.83 6.75
C THR A 6 -15.95 10.37 6.66
N ILE A 7 -16.18 9.89 5.44
CA ILE A 7 -16.41 8.48 5.13
C ILE A 7 -15.30 8.05 4.17
N LEU A 8 -14.42 7.19 4.64
CA LEU A 8 -13.33 6.61 3.88
C LEU A 8 -13.72 5.19 3.47
N ILE A 9 -13.88 4.98 2.16
CA ILE A 9 -14.20 3.69 1.56
C ILE A 9 -12.94 3.16 0.91
N ILE A 10 -12.45 2.02 1.38
CA ILE A 10 -11.40 1.26 0.72
C ILE A 10 -12.07 0.29 -0.25
N ALA A 11 -11.95 0.58 -1.53
CA ALA A 11 -12.37 -0.28 -2.62
C ALA A 11 -11.21 -1.24 -2.97
N ASP A 12 -11.10 -2.31 -2.18
CA ASP A 12 -9.97 -3.24 -2.16
C ASP A 12 -9.62 -3.76 -3.55
N GLY A 13 -8.36 -3.64 -3.95
CA GLY A 13 -7.86 -4.15 -5.22
C GLY A 13 -8.40 -3.47 -6.48
N THR A 14 -9.05 -2.31 -6.34
CA THR A 14 -9.68 -1.60 -7.47
C THR A 14 -8.62 -0.95 -8.35
N ARG A 15 -8.67 -1.21 -9.67
CA ARG A 15 -7.78 -0.64 -10.68
C ARG A 15 -8.36 0.65 -11.26
N PRO A 16 -7.57 1.72 -11.41
CA PRO A 16 -8.04 2.98 -11.98
C PRO A 16 -8.45 2.88 -13.45
N ASP A 17 -7.76 2.04 -14.26
CA ASP A 17 -8.07 1.82 -15.67
C ASP A 17 -9.43 1.10 -15.85
N VAL A 18 -9.68 0.02 -15.10
CA VAL A 18 -10.96 -0.71 -15.14
C VAL A 18 -12.10 0.17 -14.64
N LEU A 19 -11.89 0.88 -13.53
CA LEU A 19 -12.89 1.79 -12.98
C LEU A 19 -13.24 2.92 -13.96
N GLY A 20 -12.22 3.52 -14.59
CA GLY A 20 -12.39 4.57 -15.60
C GLY A 20 -13.15 4.09 -16.84
N GLU A 21 -12.83 2.90 -17.35
CA GLU A 21 -13.52 2.26 -18.48
C GLU A 21 -15.01 2.03 -18.16
N LEU A 22 -15.31 1.43 -17.00
CA LEU A 22 -16.69 1.14 -16.59
C LEU A 22 -17.52 2.42 -16.34
N ILE A 23 -16.88 3.50 -15.87
CA ILE A 23 -17.54 4.80 -15.77
C ILE A 23 -17.83 5.36 -17.18
N ALA A 24 -16.85 5.30 -18.07
CA ALA A 24 -17.00 5.83 -19.44
C ALA A 24 -18.06 5.08 -20.26
N THR A 25 -18.22 3.77 -20.03
CA THR A 25 -19.27 2.95 -20.66
C THR A 25 -20.65 3.06 -19.99
N GLY A 26 -20.77 3.81 -18.89
CA GLY A 26 -22.04 4.02 -18.16
C GLY A 26 -22.43 2.85 -17.25
N GLU A 27 -21.52 1.90 -16.99
CA GLU A 27 -21.79 0.75 -16.12
C GLU A 27 -21.76 1.09 -14.63
N LEU A 28 -21.15 2.24 -14.26
CA LEU A 28 -21.04 2.72 -12.89
C LEU A 28 -21.68 4.12 -12.72
N PRO A 29 -23.01 4.25 -12.94
CA PRO A 29 -23.68 5.55 -12.95
C PRO A 29 -23.68 6.26 -11.59
N ALA A 30 -23.74 5.53 -10.49
CA ALA A 30 -23.76 6.14 -9.15
C ALA A 30 -22.40 6.72 -8.78
N ILE A 31 -21.32 6.04 -9.10
CA ILE A 31 -19.95 6.56 -8.91
C ILE A 31 -19.72 7.77 -9.81
N ALA A 32 -20.16 7.71 -11.09
CA ALA A 32 -20.07 8.82 -12.01
C ALA A 32 -20.80 10.07 -11.49
N GLN A 33 -22.00 9.88 -10.92
CA GLN A 33 -22.80 10.97 -10.33
C GLN A 33 -22.24 11.49 -9.01
N ALA A 34 -21.68 10.61 -8.18
CA ALA A 34 -21.13 10.97 -6.87
C ALA A 34 -19.86 11.81 -6.98
N PHE A 35 -19.06 11.56 -8.01
CA PHE A 35 -17.77 12.22 -8.29
C PHE A 35 -17.75 12.71 -9.75
N PRO A 36 -18.52 13.76 -10.11
CA PRO A 36 -18.75 14.14 -11.51
C PRO A 36 -17.52 14.76 -12.18
N GLU A 37 -16.72 15.52 -11.43
CA GLU A 37 -15.60 16.26 -11.99
C GLU A 37 -14.33 15.42 -12.07
N ARG A 38 -13.48 15.70 -13.06
CA ARG A 38 -12.18 15.06 -13.20
C ARG A 38 -11.26 15.32 -12.00
N SER A 39 -11.33 16.51 -11.42
CA SER A 39 -10.61 16.90 -10.21
C SER A 39 -11.01 16.08 -8.96
N MET A 40 -12.18 15.44 -9.00
CA MET A 40 -12.65 14.53 -7.95
C MET A 40 -12.18 13.07 -8.15
N ARG A 41 -11.49 12.76 -9.25
CA ARG A 41 -11.07 11.40 -9.66
C ARG A 41 -9.62 11.42 -10.09
N ARG A 42 -8.71 11.12 -9.16
CA ARG A 42 -7.26 11.19 -9.41
C ARG A 42 -6.62 9.82 -9.25
N PRO A 43 -5.56 9.50 -10.01
CA PRO A 43 -4.68 8.41 -9.65
C PRO A 43 -3.80 8.82 -8.46
N ALA A 44 -3.48 7.85 -7.62
CA ALA A 44 -2.49 8.00 -6.55
C ALA A 44 -1.55 6.80 -6.53
N VAL A 45 -0.36 6.96 -5.99
CA VAL A 45 0.56 5.85 -5.75
C VAL A 45 0.34 5.30 -4.35
N SER A 46 0.12 4.00 -4.26
CA SER A 46 0.02 3.27 -3.01
C SER A 46 1.39 3.13 -2.34
N VAL A 47 1.46 2.34 -1.28
CA VAL A 47 2.70 2.05 -0.57
C VAL A 47 3.24 0.67 -0.95
N PHE A 48 4.56 0.50 -0.87
CA PHE A 48 5.19 -0.81 -1.04
C PHE A 48 5.52 -1.43 0.32
N PRO A 49 5.11 -2.69 0.57
CA PRO A 49 4.36 -3.57 -0.33
C PRO A 49 2.89 -3.15 -0.46
N SER A 50 2.40 -3.21 -1.70
CA SER A 50 1.02 -2.90 -2.07
C SER A 50 0.12 -4.09 -1.71
N THR A 51 -0.15 -4.25 -0.40
CA THR A 51 -0.88 -5.41 0.12
C THR A 51 -1.84 -5.03 1.24
N THR A 52 -3.01 -5.65 1.20
CA THR A 52 -4.09 -5.47 2.18
C THR A 52 -3.57 -5.60 3.62
N GLY A 53 -3.95 -4.68 4.49
CA GLY A 53 -3.50 -4.58 5.88
C GLY A 53 -2.37 -3.57 6.04
N PRO A 54 -1.11 -3.83 5.68
CA PRO A 54 -0.06 -2.81 5.67
C PRO A 54 -0.43 -1.55 4.88
N ALA A 55 -1.09 -1.68 3.72
CA ALA A 55 -1.56 -0.55 2.93
C ALA A 55 -2.78 0.20 3.52
N PHE A 56 -3.38 -0.27 4.63
CA PHE A 56 -4.37 0.50 5.37
C PHE A 56 -3.75 1.52 6.32
N LEU A 57 -2.52 1.27 6.75
CA LEU A 57 -1.82 2.13 7.72
C LEU A 57 -1.62 3.57 7.20
N PRO A 58 -1.22 3.80 5.93
CA PRO A 58 -1.14 5.13 5.35
C PRO A 58 -2.41 5.95 5.50
N PHE A 59 -3.56 5.34 5.23
CA PHE A 59 -4.86 6.01 5.34
C PHE A 59 -5.22 6.41 6.77
N LEU A 60 -4.72 5.66 7.75
CA LEU A 60 -5.09 5.82 9.15
C LEU A 60 -4.04 6.55 9.97
N THR A 61 -2.81 6.73 9.46
CA THR A 61 -1.69 7.34 10.19
C THR A 61 -0.92 8.38 9.39
N GLY A 62 -1.05 8.42 8.07
CA GLY A 62 -0.27 9.28 7.18
C GLY A 62 1.22 8.92 7.09
N MET A 63 1.58 7.67 7.45
CA MET A 63 2.97 7.21 7.48
C MET A 63 3.13 5.94 6.64
N TYR A 64 4.34 5.72 6.14
CA TYR A 64 4.66 4.52 5.39
C TYR A 64 4.74 3.27 6.28
N PRO A 65 4.46 2.07 5.72
CA PRO A 65 4.55 0.80 6.46
C PRO A 65 5.93 0.54 7.08
N GLY A 66 7.02 0.94 6.43
CA GLY A 66 8.38 0.82 6.96
C GLY A 66 8.57 1.64 8.23
N ASP A 67 8.08 2.89 8.27
CA ASP A 67 8.13 3.78 9.44
C ASP A 67 7.31 3.24 10.61
N LEU A 68 6.27 2.48 10.31
CA LEU A 68 5.37 1.87 11.29
C LEU A 68 5.83 0.49 11.76
N ASN A 69 6.97 0.02 11.30
CA ASN A 69 7.50 -1.32 11.58
C ASN A 69 6.61 -2.47 11.08
N MET A 70 5.94 -2.23 9.95
CA MET A 70 4.97 -3.15 9.32
C MET A 70 5.32 -3.42 7.85
N PRO A 71 6.49 -4.04 7.56
CA PRO A 71 7.02 -4.12 6.20
C PRO A 71 6.26 -5.07 5.27
N GLY A 72 5.22 -5.72 5.75
CA GLY A 72 4.41 -6.63 4.96
C GLY A 72 3.33 -7.36 5.77
N ILE A 73 2.48 -8.12 5.07
CA ILE A 73 1.46 -8.96 5.70
C ILE A 73 2.07 -10.15 6.46
N ARG A 74 3.29 -10.54 6.07
CA ARG A 74 4.15 -11.50 6.78
C ARG A 74 5.50 -10.86 7.01
N TRP A 75 6.07 -11.06 8.18
CA TRP A 75 7.39 -10.57 8.53
C TRP A 75 8.11 -11.47 9.53
N PHE A 76 9.43 -11.37 9.55
CA PHE A 76 10.33 -12.01 10.50
C PHE A 76 11.17 -10.94 11.20
N ASP A 77 11.18 -10.95 12.52
CA ASP A 77 11.99 -10.06 13.35
C ASP A 77 13.21 -10.81 13.86
N ARG A 78 14.33 -10.61 13.19
CA ARG A 78 15.59 -11.30 13.50
C ARG A 78 16.14 -10.92 14.87
N ARG A 79 15.87 -9.66 15.34
CA ARG A 79 16.28 -9.21 16.67
C ARG A 79 15.49 -9.97 17.75
N ALA A 80 14.18 -9.99 17.63
CA ALA A 80 13.33 -10.74 18.56
C ALA A 80 13.67 -12.23 18.57
N TRP A 81 14.03 -12.78 17.41
CA TRP A 81 14.50 -14.17 17.30
C TRP A 81 15.84 -14.41 18.00
N ALA A 82 16.84 -13.53 17.79
CA ALA A 82 18.18 -13.65 18.35
C ALA A 82 18.19 -13.38 19.87
N ASP A 83 17.54 -12.31 20.31
CA ASP A 83 17.59 -11.84 21.70
C ASP A 83 16.67 -12.62 22.63
N ARG A 84 15.65 -13.33 22.07
CA ARG A 84 14.64 -14.08 22.84
C ARG A 84 13.97 -13.24 23.93
N ASN A 85 13.74 -11.96 23.64
CA ASN A 85 13.25 -10.96 24.58
C ASN A 85 11.74 -11.05 24.89
N GLY A 86 11.06 -12.08 24.38
CA GLY A 86 9.63 -12.30 24.54
C GLY A 86 8.75 -11.63 23.50
N ASP A 87 9.32 -10.77 22.64
CA ASP A 87 8.61 -10.22 21.49
C ASP A 87 8.36 -11.30 20.43
N PRO A 88 7.26 -11.19 19.69
CA PRO A 88 6.96 -12.15 18.62
C PRO A 88 8.01 -12.03 17.50
N PRO A 89 8.74 -13.11 17.19
CA PRO A 89 9.78 -13.07 16.19
C PRO A 89 9.26 -13.17 14.74
N PHE A 90 7.99 -13.43 14.53
CA PHE A 90 7.36 -13.50 13.21
C PHE A 90 5.83 -13.38 13.32
N ARG A 91 5.20 -12.96 12.22
CA ARG A 91 3.76 -12.86 12.07
C ARG A 91 3.30 -13.22 10.65
N SER A 92 2.04 -13.65 10.57
CA SER A 92 1.25 -13.65 9.34
C SER A 92 -0.12 -13.08 9.64
N TYR A 93 -0.47 -11.95 9.04
CA TYR A 93 -1.79 -11.34 9.22
C TYR A 93 -2.86 -11.97 8.32
N VAL A 94 -2.55 -13.09 7.70
CA VAL A 94 -3.54 -13.95 7.05
C VAL A 94 -4.30 -14.71 8.13
N GLY A 95 -5.62 -14.58 8.16
CA GLY A 95 -6.47 -15.23 9.16
C GLY A 95 -6.51 -14.55 10.54
N ILE A 96 -6.48 -15.34 11.61
CA ILE A 96 -6.70 -14.89 13.00
C ILE A 96 -5.60 -13.94 13.49
N GLU A 97 -4.35 -14.12 13.08
CA GLU A 97 -3.25 -13.24 13.48
C GLU A 97 -3.43 -11.79 13.03
N SER A 98 -4.31 -11.52 12.06
CA SER A 98 -4.64 -10.16 11.65
C SER A 98 -5.16 -9.27 12.80
N TYR A 99 -5.72 -9.84 13.85
CA TYR A 99 -6.10 -9.08 15.06
C TYR A 99 -4.90 -8.57 15.86
N ARG A 100 -3.71 -9.16 15.65
CA ARG A 100 -2.47 -8.74 16.30
C ARG A 100 -1.87 -7.48 15.65
N MET A 101 -2.27 -7.12 14.45
CA MET A 101 -1.74 -5.97 13.72
C MET A 101 -1.75 -4.69 14.57
N ASN A 102 -2.83 -4.47 15.34
CA ASN A 102 -2.99 -3.30 16.20
C ASN A 102 -1.94 -3.18 17.32
N ALA A 103 -1.37 -4.29 17.75
CA ALA A 103 -0.33 -4.33 18.80
C ALA A 103 1.09 -4.28 18.20
N ASP A 104 1.24 -4.68 16.94
CA ASP A 104 2.54 -4.92 16.31
C ASP A 104 3.10 -3.67 15.60
N PHE A 105 2.26 -2.69 15.20
CA PHE A 105 2.77 -1.42 14.66
C PHE A 105 3.04 -0.39 15.77
N ARG A 106 3.85 0.62 15.48
CA ARG A 106 4.30 1.64 16.43
C ARG A 106 3.15 2.19 17.29
N ARG A 107 3.32 2.12 18.60
CA ARG A 107 2.28 2.52 19.58
C ARG A 107 2.19 4.02 19.79
N ASP A 108 3.26 4.73 19.53
CA ASP A 108 3.40 6.19 19.68
C ASP A 108 2.73 6.98 18.54
N VAL A 109 2.31 6.30 17.46
CA VAL A 109 1.66 6.92 16.31
C VAL A 109 0.13 6.84 16.47
N PRO A 110 -0.58 7.99 16.54
CA PRO A 110 -2.03 7.99 16.61
C PRO A 110 -2.66 7.61 15.26
N THR A 111 -3.82 6.97 15.32
CA THR A 111 -4.66 6.69 14.16
C THR A 111 -5.76 7.75 14.01
N LEU A 112 -6.43 7.82 12.85
CA LEU A 112 -7.63 8.64 12.70
C LEU A 112 -8.70 8.30 13.76
N PHE A 113 -8.78 7.05 14.20
CA PHE A 113 -9.72 6.64 15.23
C PHE A 113 -9.38 7.22 16.62
N ASP A 114 -8.07 7.39 16.92
CA ASP A 114 -7.63 8.05 18.16
C ASP A 114 -7.94 9.54 18.14
N ILE A 115 -7.83 10.20 16.96
CA ILE A 115 -8.04 11.64 16.78
C ILE A 115 -9.54 11.98 16.65
N LEU A 116 -10.33 11.08 16.06
CA LEU A 116 -11.76 11.23 15.79
C LEU A 116 -12.55 10.16 16.57
N PRO A 117 -12.78 10.36 17.86
CA PRO A 117 -13.27 9.29 18.75
C PRO A 117 -14.69 8.80 18.47
N ARG A 118 -15.51 9.59 17.74
CA ARG A 118 -16.81 9.12 17.26
C ARG A 118 -16.67 8.49 15.90
N SER A 119 -16.03 7.34 15.86
CA SER A 119 -15.69 6.65 14.63
C SER A 119 -16.34 5.26 14.53
N ALA A 120 -16.50 4.81 13.29
CA ALA A 120 -16.91 3.44 12.98
C ALA A 120 -15.90 2.76 12.05
N SER A 121 -15.71 1.46 12.25
CA SER A 121 -14.83 0.62 11.46
C SER A 121 -15.57 -0.61 10.97
N ILE A 122 -15.54 -0.83 9.66
CA ILE A 122 -16.19 -1.94 8.98
C ILE A 122 -15.12 -2.74 8.23
N PHE A 123 -14.92 -3.99 8.63
CA PHE A 123 -13.98 -4.98 8.07
C PHE A 123 -12.50 -4.58 8.11
N SER A 124 -12.11 -3.49 8.75
CA SER A 124 -10.70 -3.14 8.92
C SER A 124 -9.95 -4.16 9.79
N SER A 125 -8.70 -4.44 9.44
CA SER A 125 -7.74 -5.13 10.32
C SER A 125 -7.10 -4.18 11.33
N VAL A 126 -7.07 -2.87 11.03
CA VAL A 126 -6.56 -1.83 11.91
C VAL A 126 -7.72 -1.16 12.63
N ASN A 127 -7.83 -1.41 13.93
CA ASN A 127 -8.95 -0.95 14.76
C ASN A 127 -8.50 -0.28 16.07
N ARG A 128 -7.23 0.06 16.23
CA ARG A 128 -6.74 0.79 17.39
C ARG A 128 -7.40 2.17 17.45
N GLY A 129 -7.94 2.53 18.59
CA GLY A 129 -8.69 3.77 18.81
C GLY A 129 -10.20 3.68 18.51
N VAL A 130 -10.67 2.64 17.83
CA VAL A 130 -12.10 2.49 17.51
C VAL A 130 -12.89 2.21 18.78
N PRO A 131 -13.95 3.00 19.08
CA PRO A 131 -14.81 2.73 20.22
C PRO A 131 -15.53 1.38 20.07
N PHE A 132 -15.83 0.72 21.17
CA PHE A 132 -16.44 -0.63 21.17
C PHE A 132 -17.68 -0.73 20.27
N ARG A 133 -18.60 0.24 20.37
CA ARG A 133 -19.82 0.28 19.54
C ARG A 133 -19.53 0.61 18.07
N GLY A 134 -18.42 1.30 17.80
CA GLY A 134 -18.00 1.66 16.45
C GLY A 134 -17.31 0.52 15.69
N ASN A 135 -16.84 -0.52 16.39
CA ASN A 135 -16.26 -1.70 15.73
C ASN A 135 -17.38 -2.61 15.21
N MET A 136 -17.94 -2.24 14.04
CA MET A 136 -19.16 -2.82 13.48
C MET A 136 -19.03 -4.28 13.04
N THR A 137 -17.82 -4.77 12.83
CA THR A 137 -17.55 -6.15 12.39
C THR A 137 -16.65 -6.92 13.34
N GLY A 138 -15.87 -6.25 14.18
CA GLY A 138 -15.09 -6.81 15.28
C GLY A 138 -14.70 -8.28 15.10
N LEU A 139 -15.09 -9.13 16.05
CA LEU A 139 -14.82 -10.57 16.01
C LEU A 139 -15.50 -11.31 14.85
N SER A 140 -16.58 -10.77 14.30
CA SER A 140 -17.29 -11.41 13.17
C SER A 140 -16.51 -11.36 11.85
N ARG A 141 -15.49 -10.49 11.72
CA ARG A 141 -14.67 -10.38 10.51
C ARG A 141 -14.04 -11.72 10.12
N ALA A 142 -13.38 -12.40 11.05
CA ALA A 142 -12.76 -13.70 10.78
C ALA A 142 -13.77 -14.76 10.32
N LEU A 143 -14.99 -14.76 10.90
CA LEU A 143 -16.05 -15.69 10.51
C LEU A 143 -16.55 -15.42 9.09
N TRP A 144 -16.70 -14.14 8.69
CA TRP A 144 -17.09 -13.77 7.34
C TRP A 144 -16.02 -14.12 6.33
N TRP A 145 -14.72 -13.91 6.66
CA TRP A 145 -13.60 -14.31 5.81
C TRP A 145 -13.55 -15.81 5.63
N LEU A 146 -13.66 -16.59 6.73
CA LEU A 146 -13.68 -18.05 6.66
C LEU A 146 -14.86 -18.55 5.81
N PHE A 147 -16.06 -17.98 6.00
CA PHE A 147 -17.24 -18.29 5.19
C PHE A 147 -16.98 -18.04 3.71
N ALA A 148 -16.43 -16.87 3.36
CA ALA A 148 -16.20 -16.50 1.96
C ALA A 148 -15.12 -17.38 1.31
N HIS A 149 -14.03 -17.71 2.02
CA HIS A 149 -13.00 -18.63 1.52
C HIS A 149 -13.55 -20.05 1.27
N TRP A 150 -14.50 -20.52 2.07
CA TRP A 150 -15.06 -21.86 1.89
C TRP A 150 -16.17 -21.92 0.85
N THR A 151 -16.89 -20.83 0.66
CA THR A 151 -18.09 -20.81 -0.21
C THR A 151 -17.89 -20.04 -1.49
N ASP A 152 -16.77 -19.34 -1.63
CA ASP A 152 -16.47 -18.42 -2.73
C ASP A 152 -17.54 -17.29 -2.88
N ARG A 153 -18.18 -16.88 -1.76
CA ARG A 153 -19.26 -15.92 -1.71
C ARG A 153 -18.81 -14.58 -1.12
N TRP A 154 -17.85 -13.95 -1.77
CA TRP A 154 -17.36 -12.61 -1.41
C TRP A 154 -18.40 -11.52 -1.63
N ASP A 155 -19.34 -11.73 -2.56
CA ASP A 155 -20.51 -10.88 -2.76
C ASP A 155 -21.33 -10.70 -1.46
N VAL A 156 -21.45 -11.75 -0.65
CA VAL A 156 -22.16 -11.68 0.65
C VAL A 156 -21.39 -10.79 1.64
N VAL A 157 -20.05 -10.84 1.62
CA VAL A 157 -19.21 -9.98 2.47
C VAL A 157 -19.34 -8.53 2.05
N GLY A 158 -19.29 -8.22 0.73
CA GLY A 158 -19.51 -6.88 0.19
C GLY A 158 -20.89 -6.32 0.54
N VAL A 159 -21.95 -7.12 0.39
CA VAL A 159 -23.32 -6.73 0.84
C VAL A 159 -23.35 -6.49 2.36
N ARG A 160 -22.63 -7.28 3.14
CA ARG A 160 -22.55 -7.07 4.60
C ARG A 160 -21.83 -5.79 4.94
N ALA A 161 -20.73 -5.47 4.26
CA ALA A 161 -19.99 -4.21 4.40
C ALA A 161 -20.91 -3.02 4.14
N ARG A 162 -21.64 -3.02 3.03
CA ARG A 162 -22.62 -1.99 2.68
C ARG A 162 -23.68 -1.80 3.80
N LYS A 163 -24.31 -2.89 4.24
CA LYS A 163 -25.32 -2.83 5.30
C LYS A 163 -24.75 -2.26 6.61
N ARG A 164 -23.49 -2.59 6.95
CA ARG A 164 -22.83 -2.05 8.14
C ARG A 164 -22.42 -0.59 7.97
N LEU A 165 -22.00 -0.18 6.77
CA LEU A 165 -21.73 1.21 6.42
C LEU A 165 -22.98 2.06 6.65
N LEU A 166 -24.12 1.69 6.09
CA LEU A 166 -25.38 2.44 6.26
C LEU A 166 -25.84 2.44 7.71
N ALA A 167 -25.76 1.31 8.41
CA ALA A 167 -26.12 1.22 9.83
C ALA A 167 -25.20 2.07 10.73
N SER A 168 -23.93 2.27 10.35
CA SER A 168 -23.01 3.11 11.14
C SER A 168 -23.44 4.57 11.19
N LEU A 169 -24.17 5.05 10.19
CA LEU A 169 -24.66 6.44 10.12
C LEU A 169 -25.70 6.76 11.21
N GLU A 170 -26.35 5.74 11.79
CA GLU A 170 -27.26 5.91 12.92
C GLU A 170 -26.54 6.37 14.21
N MET A 171 -25.23 6.15 14.28
CA MET A 171 -24.42 6.57 15.43
C MET A 171 -23.91 8.02 15.31
N ASP A 172 -24.26 8.73 14.25
CA ASP A 172 -23.77 10.08 13.95
C ASP A 172 -22.23 10.20 14.02
N PRO A 173 -21.49 9.36 13.28
CA PRO A 173 -20.04 9.31 13.38
C PRO A 173 -19.38 10.56 12.79
N GLU A 174 -18.18 10.90 13.30
CA GLU A 174 -17.27 11.88 12.69
C GLU A 174 -16.45 11.24 11.59
N PHE A 175 -16.08 9.96 11.77
CA PHE A 175 -15.26 9.22 10.84
C PHE A 175 -15.78 7.79 10.66
N VAL A 176 -15.85 7.34 9.43
CA VAL A 176 -16.17 5.94 9.07
C VAL A 176 -15.08 5.40 8.17
N PHE A 177 -14.48 4.28 8.54
CA PHE A 177 -13.63 3.47 7.68
C PHE A 177 -14.41 2.24 7.23
N CYS A 178 -14.56 2.03 5.93
CA CYS A 178 -15.29 0.89 5.37
C CYS A 178 -14.48 0.19 4.28
N LEU A 179 -14.10 -1.07 4.50
CA LEU A 179 -13.50 -1.94 3.51
C LEU A 179 -14.59 -2.65 2.69
N ILE A 180 -14.50 -2.57 1.37
CA ILE A 180 -15.30 -3.34 0.40
C ILE A 180 -14.37 -4.32 -0.31
N PRO A 181 -14.36 -5.62 0.05
CA PRO A 181 -13.29 -6.54 -0.32
C PRO A 181 -13.56 -7.37 -1.58
N ASP A 182 -14.73 -7.25 -2.19
CA ASP A 182 -15.16 -8.22 -3.21
C ASP A 182 -14.50 -8.03 -4.56
N VAL A 183 -14.01 -6.83 -4.92
CA VAL A 183 -13.25 -6.62 -6.16
C VAL A 183 -11.92 -7.37 -6.10
N ASP A 184 -11.16 -7.18 -5.02
CA ASP A 184 -9.88 -7.87 -4.78
C ASP A 184 -10.05 -9.39 -4.84
N ASN A 185 -10.94 -9.93 -4.02
CA ASN A 185 -11.08 -11.38 -3.89
C ASN A 185 -11.57 -12.06 -5.17
N TYR A 186 -12.52 -11.45 -5.90
CA TYR A 186 -12.91 -12.00 -7.20
C TYR A 186 -11.85 -11.82 -8.28
N SER A 187 -11.00 -10.79 -8.18
CA SER A 187 -9.84 -10.66 -9.06
C SER A 187 -8.83 -11.79 -8.83
N HIS A 188 -8.53 -12.12 -7.59
CA HIS A 188 -7.70 -13.28 -7.26
C HIS A 188 -8.23 -14.59 -7.85
N LEU A 189 -9.54 -14.83 -7.71
CA LEU A 189 -10.17 -16.10 -8.08
C LEU A 189 -10.44 -16.27 -9.58
N SER A 190 -10.46 -15.18 -10.34
CA SER A 190 -10.94 -15.27 -11.72
C SER A 190 -10.35 -14.25 -12.70
N HIS A 191 -9.30 -13.53 -12.33
CA HIS A 191 -8.70 -12.44 -13.09
C HIS A 191 -9.41 -11.08 -12.89
N CYS A 192 -8.62 -9.99 -12.82
CA CYS A 192 -9.09 -8.64 -12.49
C CYS A 192 -10.05 -7.99 -13.53
N ARG A 193 -10.17 -8.56 -14.73
CA ARG A 193 -11.12 -8.14 -15.79
C ARG A 193 -12.18 -9.21 -16.09
N SER A 194 -12.34 -10.21 -15.25
CA SER A 194 -13.37 -11.23 -15.40
C SER A 194 -14.76 -10.66 -15.13
N GLU A 195 -15.80 -11.31 -15.65
CA GLU A 195 -17.19 -10.90 -15.36
C GLU A 195 -17.50 -10.91 -13.85
N ARG A 196 -16.87 -11.80 -13.08
CA ARG A 196 -17.05 -11.85 -11.62
C ARG A 196 -16.45 -10.63 -10.94
N ALA A 197 -15.26 -10.18 -11.36
CA ALA A 197 -14.63 -8.95 -10.88
C ALA A 197 -15.43 -7.72 -11.30
N ILE A 198 -15.86 -7.64 -12.58
CA ILE A 198 -16.72 -6.56 -13.08
C ILE A 198 -18.05 -6.48 -12.30
N ALA A 199 -18.66 -7.63 -12.00
CA ALA A 199 -19.86 -7.64 -11.15
C ALA A 199 -19.60 -7.10 -9.74
N ALA A 200 -18.38 -7.23 -9.21
CA ALA A 200 -18.00 -6.61 -7.94
C ALA A 200 -17.90 -5.07 -8.05
N TYR A 201 -17.37 -4.53 -9.14
CA TYR A 201 -17.40 -3.08 -9.42
C TYR A 201 -18.84 -2.54 -9.47
N ARG A 202 -19.79 -3.27 -10.12
CA ARG A 202 -21.21 -2.88 -10.14
C ARG A 202 -21.83 -2.89 -8.73
N ARG A 203 -21.42 -3.81 -7.84
CA ARG A 203 -21.85 -3.80 -6.43
C ARG A 203 -21.24 -2.65 -5.63
N LEU A 204 -19.99 -2.27 -5.92
CA LEU A 204 -19.38 -1.06 -5.38
C LEU A 204 -20.16 0.18 -5.78
N ASP A 205 -20.54 0.32 -7.07
CA ASP A 205 -21.37 1.40 -7.58
C ASP A 205 -22.72 1.48 -6.83
N GLN A 206 -23.38 0.33 -6.65
CA GLN A 206 -24.62 0.26 -5.86
C GLN A 206 -24.38 0.75 -4.41
N THR A 207 -23.26 0.39 -3.80
CA THR A 207 -22.92 0.81 -2.43
C THR A 207 -22.77 2.33 -2.36
N ILE A 208 -22.08 2.93 -3.32
CA ILE A 208 -21.92 4.40 -3.42
C ILE A 208 -23.28 5.06 -3.62
N GLY A 209 -24.12 4.56 -4.53
CA GLY A 209 -25.45 5.10 -4.77
C GLY A 209 -26.35 5.07 -3.53
N GLU A 210 -26.33 3.98 -2.74
CA GLU A 210 -27.11 3.89 -1.50
C GLU A 210 -26.56 4.85 -0.43
N LEU A 211 -25.24 4.96 -0.29
CA LEU A 211 -24.60 5.87 0.63
C LEU A 211 -25.02 7.32 0.35
N PHE A 212 -24.93 7.76 -0.91
CA PHE A 212 -25.23 9.15 -1.27
C PHE A 212 -26.71 9.49 -1.09
N ARG A 213 -27.63 8.58 -1.43
CA ARG A 213 -29.05 8.74 -1.11
C ARG A 213 -29.30 8.92 0.39
N GLU A 214 -28.57 8.17 1.22
CA GLU A 214 -28.71 8.28 2.68
C GLU A 214 -28.12 9.59 3.21
N LEU A 215 -27.01 10.08 2.67
CA LEU A 215 -26.43 11.38 3.03
C LEU A 215 -27.37 12.53 2.65
N GLU A 216 -28.01 12.47 1.49
CA GLU A 216 -29.02 13.45 1.05
C GLU A 216 -30.25 13.41 1.97
N ARG A 217 -30.79 12.24 2.27
CA ARG A 217 -31.93 12.06 3.18
C ARG A 217 -31.66 12.68 4.56
N ARG A 218 -30.42 12.59 5.05
CA ARG A 218 -29.97 13.16 6.32
C ARG A 218 -29.58 14.63 6.22
N ARG A 219 -29.50 15.19 5.03
CA ARG A 219 -28.95 16.54 4.76
C ARG A 219 -27.50 16.68 5.24
N TRP A 220 -26.70 15.63 5.07
CA TRP A 220 -25.29 15.57 5.46
C TRP A 220 -24.34 15.74 4.28
N ARG A 221 -24.85 15.82 3.05
CA ARG A 221 -24.07 15.80 1.81
C ARG A 221 -22.96 16.85 1.80
N GLU A 222 -23.28 18.10 2.14
CA GLU A 222 -22.34 19.23 2.09
C GLU A 222 -21.30 19.21 3.23
N ASP A 223 -21.60 18.55 4.35
CA ASP A 223 -20.74 18.48 5.51
C ASP A 223 -19.97 17.14 5.61
N THR A 224 -20.04 16.32 4.56
CA THR A 224 -19.40 14.99 4.53
C THR A 224 -18.41 14.89 3.39
N LEU A 225 -17.12 14.74 3.74
CA LEU A 225 -16.09 14.31 2.82
C LEU A 225 -16.25 12.80 2.61
N VAL A 226 -16.54 12.38 1.39
CA VAL A 226 -16.47 10.97 1.00
C VAL A 226 -15.21 10.77 0.18
N VAL A 227 -14.33 9.91 0.66
CA VAL A 227 -13.13 9.44 -0.03
C VAL A 227 -13.34 7.98 -0.41
N MET A 228 -13.20 7.65 -1.70
CA MET A 228 -13.12 6.29 -2.21
C MET A 228 -11.74 6.09 -2.81
N VAL A 229 -10.98 5.15 -2.25
CA VAL A 229 -9.59 4.88 -2.65
C VAL A 229 -9.33 3.37 -2.60
N ALA A 230 -8.41 2.86 -3.42
CA ALA A 230 -7.94 1.49 -3.26
C ALA A 230 -6.60 1.47 -2.49
N ASP A 231 -6.34 0.37 -1.84
CA ASP A 231 -5.08 0.11 -1.13
C ASP A 231 -3.99 -0.44 -2.06
N HIS A 232 -4.39 -1.14 -3.13
CA HIS A 232 -3.53 -1.62 -4.22
C HIS A 232 -4.35 -1.87 -5.50
N GLY A 233 -3.65 -2.06 -6.59
CA GLY A 233 -4.21 -2.59 -7.84
C GLY A 233 -3.99 -4.10 -7.97
N HIS A 234 -4.14 -4.62 -9.18
CA HIS A 234 -3.98 -6.03 -9.54
C HIS A 234 -3.33 -6.22 -10.90
N SER A 235 -2.55 -7.28 -11.07
CA SER A 235 -2.14 -7.78 -12.39
C SER A 235 -2.46 -9.25 -12.56
N ALA A 236 -2.65 -9.69 -13.81
CA ALA A 236 -2.81 -11.10 -14.13
C ALA A 236 -1.57 -11.90 -13.72
N VAL A 237 -1.77 -13.14 -13.23
CA VAL A 237 -0.72 -14.08 -12.90
C VAL A 237 -0.85 -15.31 -13.80
N HIS A 238 0.23 -15.66 -14.49
CA HIS A 238 0.29 -16.79 -15.40
C HIS A 238 1.29 -17.85 -14.94
N THR A 239 2.20 -17.49 -14.05
CA THR A 239 3.25 -18.40 -13.55
C THR A 239 3.56 -18.08 -12.09
N HIS A 240 3.66 -19.12 -11.29
CA HIS A 240 3.96 -19.05 -9.87
C HIS A 240 5.38 -19.51 -9.61
N LEU A 241 6.15 -18.70 -8.86
CA LEU A 241 7.45 -19.11 -8.31
C LEU A 241 7.28 -19.48 -6.84
N GLY A 242 7.36 -20.74 -6.50
CA GLY A 242 7.49 -21.18 -5.12
C GLY A 242 8.85 -20.76 -4.57
N LEU A 243 9.00 -19.49 -4.16
CA LEU A 243 10.29 -18.94 -3.75
C LEU A 243 10.94 -19.69 -2.58
N PRO A 244 10.22 -20.11 -1.51
CA PRO A 244 10.82 -20.94 -0.46
C PRO A 244 11.30 -22.29 -0.97
N GLU A 245 10.53 -22.95 -1.81
CA GLU A 245 10.88 -24.26 -2.39
C GLU A 245 12.05 -24.13 -3.36
N TRP A 246 12.08 -23.06 -4.14
CA TRP A 246 13.20 -22.76 -5.05
C TRP A 246 14.51 -22.54 -4.28
N MET A 247 14.47 -21.82 -3.14
CA MET A 247 15.63 -21.67 -2.25
C MET A 247 16.03 -22.99 -1.61
N ALA A 248 15.06 -23.80 -1.18
CA ALA A 248 15.35 -25.14 -0.64
C ALA A 248 16.06 -26.04 -1.65
N GLY A 249 15.68 -25.98 -2.93
CA GLY A 249 16.37 -26.69 -4.02
C GLY A 249 17.81 -26.24 -4.25
N ARG A 250 18.25 -25.11 -3.66
CA ARG A 250 19.62 -24.57 -3.67
C ARG A 250 20.39 -24.82 -2.38
N GLY A 251 19.86 -25.67 -1.51
CA GLY A 251 20.54 -26.09 -0.27
C GLY A 251 20.19 -25.20 0.94
N PHE A 252 19.40 -24.15 0.79
CA PHE A 252 18.88 -23.38 1.93
C PHE A 252 17.82 -24.15 2.71
N LYS A 253 17.65 -23.82 3.97
CA LYS A 253 16.60 -24.35 4.85
C LYS A 253 15.65 -23.23 5.25
N PRO A 254 14.75 -22.80 4.34
CA PRO A 254 13.93 -21.64 4.58
C PRO A 254 12.87 -21.89 5.66
N PHE A 255 12.72 -20.89 6.55
CA PHE A 255 11.58 -20.74 7.44
C PHE A 255 10.54 -19.87 6.71
N TYR A 256 9.29 -20.36 6.60
CA TYR A 256 8.21 -19.66 5.92
C TYR A 256 6.84 -20.18 6.38
N TYR A 257 5.79 -19.41 6.15
CA TYR A 257 4.42 -19.89 6.38
C TYR A 257 3.96 -20.83 5.26
N PRO A 258 3.28 -21.97 5.60
CA PRO A 258 2.89 -22.42 6.95
C PRO A 258 3.95 -23.23 7.70
N ARG A 259 5.13 -23.44 7.16
CA ARG A 259 6.17 -24.34 7.74
C ARG A 259 6.98 -23.68 8.86
N ILE A 260 6.29 -23.08 9.84
CA ILE A 260 6.89 -22.33 10.96
C ILE A 260 7.40 -23.20 12.13
N TRP A 261 7.18 -24.49 12.10
CA TRP A 261 7.64 -25.41 13.16
C TRP A 261 9.10 -25.81 13.02
N ASN A 262 9.70 -25.71 11.81
CA ASN A 262 11.10 -26.01 11.60
C ASN A 262 11.97 -24.91 12.21
N ARG A 263 12.67 -25.23 13.31
CA ARG A 263 13.55 -24.28 14.01
C ARG A 263 15.01 -24.36 13.56
N ALA A 264 15.37 -25.35 12.75
CA ALA A 264 16.71 -25.52 12.20
C ALA A 264 16.81 -24.90 10.80
N PHE A 265 16.57 -23.57 10.71
CA PHE A 265 16.57 -22.81 9.46
C PHE A 265 17.78 -21.87 9.36
N ASP A 266 18.21 -21.59 8.13
CA ASP A 266 19.32 -20.68 7.79
C ASP A 266 18.87 -19.46 6.99
N SER A 267 17.63 -19.46 6.57
CA SER A 267 16.98 -18.36 5.86
C SER A 267 15.51 -18.27 6.26
N ALA A 268 14.92 -17.07 6.20
CA ALA A 268 13.48 -16.90 6.36
C ALA A 268 12.91 -16.18 5.15
N VAL A 269 11.82 -16.69 4.59
CA VAL A 269 11.16 -16.15 3.40
C VAL A 269 9.73 -15.74 3.77
N MET A 270 9.45 -14.43 3.70
CA MET A 270 8.18 -13.85 4.08
C MET A 270 7.51 -13.21 2.88
N VAL A 271 6.62 -13.97 2.22
CA VAL A 271 5.88 -13.51 1.04
C VAL A 271 4.75 -12.59 1.49
N SER A 272 4.55 -11.46 0.80
CA SER A 272 3.55 -10.46 1.08
C SER A 272 2.78 -10.08 -0.17
N GLY A 273 1.47 -10.33 -0.20
CA GLY A 273 0.59 -10.08 -1.35
C GLY A 273 0.94 -10.85 -2.60
N ASN A 274 1.74 -11.92 -2.50
CA ASN A 274 2.32 -12.72 -3.56
C ASN A 274 3.26 -11.97 -4.53
N GLY A 275 3.16 -10.65 -4.63
CA GLY A 275 4.00 -9.83 -5.52
C GLY A 275 5.35 -9.43 -4.93
N MET A 276 5.60 -9.66 -3.62
CA MET A 276 6.89 -9.37 -3.00
C MET A 276 7.25 -10.41 -1.94
N ALA A 277 8.52 -10.49 -1.61
CA ALA A 277 8.99 -11.27 -0.48
C ALA A 277 10.22 -10.63 0.19
N HIS A 278 10.29 -10.82 1.51
CA HIS A 278 11.50 -10.60 2.29
C HIS A 278 12.28 -11.90 2.40
N ILE A 279 13.59 -11.86 2.17
CA ILE A 279 14.51 -12.94 2.40
C ILE A 279 15.48 -12.49 3.50
N HIS A 280 15.46 -13.20 4.63
CA HIS A 280 16.41 -13.03 5.72
C HIS A 280 17.43 -14.15 5.67
N LEU A 281 18.70 -13.83 5.87
CA LEU A 281 19.84 -14.75 5.76
C LEU A 281 20.54 -14.84 7.11
N ARG A 282 20.89 -16.06 7.52
CA ARG A 282 21.67 -16.29 8.73
C ARG A 282 23.16 -16.15 8.44
N ARG A 283 23.86 -15.38 9.26
CA ARG A 283 25.33 -15.30 9.23
C ARG A 283 25.95 -16.53 9.91
N GLY A 284 26.72 -17.31 9.19
CA GLY A 284 27.37 -18.51 9.73
C GLY A 284 26.38 -19.44 10.45
N SER A 285 26.63 -19.74 11.73
CA SER A 285 25.83 -20.69 12.53
C SER A 285 24.74 -20.03 13.39
N THR A 286 24.71 -18.67 13.51
CA THR A 286 23.84 -17.95 14.45
C THR A 286 23.07 -16.83 13.76
N TRP A 287 21.86 -16.56 14.26
CA TRP A 287 21.09 -15.37 13.91
C TRP A 287 21.61 -14.18 14.72
N THR A 288 21.91 -13.07 14.03
CA THR A 288 22.32 -11.80 14.65
C THR A 288 21.15 -10.80 14.58
N PRO A 289 21.04 -9.85 15.53
CA PRO A 289 20.00 -8.83 15.52
C PRO A 289 20.05 -7.91 14.30
N GLU A 290 21.24 -7.65 13.78
CA GLU A 290 21.48 -6.74 12.67
C GLU A 290 21.19 -7.41 11.32
N ARG A 291 20.62 -6.62 10.39
CA ARG A 291 20.47 -7.01 8.98
C ARG A 291 21.82 -7.31 8.34
N VAL A 292 21.83 -8.24 7.39
CA VAL A 292 23.01 -8.46 6.52
C VAL A 292 23.04 -7.30 5.50
N PRO A 293 24.09 -6.45 5.53
CA PRO A 293 24.18 -5.34 4.58
C PRO A 293 24.55 -5.82 3.17
N ASP A 294 24.31 -4.97 2.17
CA ASP A 294 24.56 -5.27 0.76
C ASP A 294 25.95 -5.81 0.49
N GLU A 295 26.97 -5.23 1.12
CA GLU A 295 28.38 -5.61 0.97
C GLU A 295 28.62 -7.07 1.38
N GLU A 296 27.93 -7.54 2.42
CA GLU A 296 27.99 -8.92 2.86
C GLU A 296 27.13 -9.84 1.98
N VAL A 297 25.96 -9.37 1.53
CA VAL A 297 25.13 -10.13 0.58
C VAL A 297 25.90 -10.41 -0.70
N VAL A 298 26.59 -9.42 -1.23
CA VAL A 298 27.43 -9.56 -2.44
C VAL A 298 28.64 -10.46 -2.20
N ARG A 299 29.26 -10.42 -1.01
CA ARG A 299 30.43 -11.22 -0.69
C ARG A 299 30.09 -12.69 -0.39
N ASP A 300 29.09 -12.91 0.47
CA ASP A 300 28.84 -14.23 1.09
C ASP A 300 27.66 -14.98 0.45
N PHE A 301 26.77 -14.27 -0.27
CA PHE A 301 25.56 -14.81 -0.89
C PHE A 301 25.45 -14.44 -2.37
N SER A 302 26.58 -14.14 -3.05
CA SER A 302 26.60 -13.76 -4.48
C SER A 302 25.86 -14.75 -5.36
N ALA A 303 26.07 -16.07 -5.14
CA ALA A 303 25.42 -17.11 -5.93
C ALA A 303 23.88 -17.10 -5.79
N LEU A 304 23.35 -16.74 -4.61
CA LEU A 304 21.91 -16.55 -4.41
C LEU A 304 21.43 -15.29 -5.16
N LEU A 305 22.16 -14.18 -5.01
CA LEU A 305 21.81 -12.90 -5.63
C LEU A 305 21.80 -13.03 -7.17
N GLU A 306 22.82 -13.63 -7.76
CA GLU A 306 22.92 -13.91 -9.19
C GLU A 306 21.77 -14.82 -9.67
N ALA A 307 21.51 -15.91 -8.95
CA ALA A 307 20.43 -16.82 -9.27
C ALA A 307 19.03 -16.18 -9.15
N LEU A 308 18.84 -15.21 -8.26
CA LEU A 308 17.60 -14.40 -8.18
C LEU A 308 17.49 -13.46 -9.38
N LEU A 309 18.58 -12.80 -9.80
CA LEU A 309 18.60 -11.90 -10.96
C LEU A 309 18.32 -12.64 -12.29
N GLU A 310 18.69 -13.90 -12.39
CA GLU A 310 18.41 -14.73 -13.57
C GLU A 310 16.91 -15.12 -13.67
N ARG A 311 16.16 -15.05 -12.56
CA ARG A 311 14.74 -15.42 -12.56
C ARG A 311 13.89 -14.38 -13.27
N ARG A 312 13.20 -14.81 -14.34
CA ARG A 312 12.27 -13.95 -15.08
C ARG A 312 11.05 -13.51 -14.25
N GLU A 313 10.74 -14.25 -13.20
CA GLU A 313 9.65 -13.97 -12.27
C GLU A 313 9.98 -12.82 -11.31
N ILE A 314 11.25 -12.43 -11.22
CA ILE A 314 11.71 -11.34 -10.34
C ILE A 314 12.05 -10.12 -11.21
N GLY A 315 11.36 -9.02 -10.94
CA GLY A 315 11.57 -7.74 -11.61
C GLY A 315 12.64 -6.89 -10.92
N ILE A 316 12.51 -6.73 -9.59
CA ILE A 316 13.38 -5.88 -8.77
C ILE A 316 13.88 -6.66 -7.57
N ILE A 317 15.15 -6.45 -7.25
CA ILE A 317 15.80 -6.88 -6.02
C ILE A 317 16.35 -5.65 -5.31
N ALA A 318 16.08 -5.51 -4.02
CA ALA A 318 16.61 -4.42 -3.21
C ALA A 318 17.33 -4.96 -1.96
N THR A 319 18.42 -4.31 -1.61
CA THR A 319 19.26 -4.57 -0.43
C THR A 319 19.65 -3.24 0.20
N LYS A 320 20.02 -3.22 1.49
CA LYS A 320 20.47 -1.99 2.16
C LYS A 320 21.95 -2.08 2.47
N ARG A 321 22.72 -1.02 2.14
CA ARG A 321 24.13 -0.88 2.45
C ARG A 321 24.35 -0.52 3.93
N GLY A 322 25.57 -0.71 4.39
CA GLY A 322 25.97 -0.32 5.74
C GLY A 322 25.91 1.19 5.99
N ASP A 323 26.04 2.03 4.98
CA ASP A 323 25.90 3.49 5.03
C ASP A 323 24.44 4.00 4.96
N GLY A 324 23.49 3.09 4.82
CA GLY A 324 22.06 3.41 4.78
C GLY A 324 21.46 3.52 3.37
N ALA A 325 22.25 3.58 2.32
CA ALA A 325 21.76 3.61 0.93
C ALA A 325 21.09 2.28 0.55
N VAL A 326 20.08 2.36 -0.30
CA VAL A 326 19.38 1.18 -0.85
C VAL A 326 19.93 0.89 -2.25
N VAL A 327 20.43 -0.33 -2.44
CA VAL A 327 20.89 -0.80 -3.74
C VAL A 327 19.76 -1.58 -4.41
N VAL A 328 19.40 -1.17 -5.60
CA VAL A 328 18.34 -1.75 -6.42
C VAL A 328 18.96 -2.44 -7.63
N ARG A 329 18.56 -3.66 -7.90
CA ARG A 329 19.07 -4.46 -9.02
C ARG A 329 17.92 -5.04 -9.83
N SER A 330 18.12 -5.06 -11.14
CA SER A 330 17.30 -5.80 -12.09
C SER A 330 18.19 -6.36 -13.19
N ARG A 331 17.60 -7.04 -14.16
CA ARG A 331 18.33 -7.47 -15.37
C ARG A 331 18.80 -6.28 -16.23
N SER A 332 18.22 -5.08 -16.01
CA SER A 332 18.56 -3.85 -16.75
C SER A 332 19.71 -3.05 -16.13
N GLY A 333 20.15 -3.39 -14.91
CA GLY A 333 21.25 -2.66 -14.27
C GLY A 333 21.12 -2.58 -12.77
N THR A 334 21.93 -1.71 -12.18
CA THR A 334 21.98 -1.44 -10.73
C THR A 334 21.76 0.04 -10.47
N GLY A 335 20.90 0.38 -9.53
CA GLY A 335 20.69 1.74 -9.02
C GLY A 335 21.03 1.83 -7.53
N VAL A 336 21.36 3.02 -7.07
CA VAL A 336 21.58 3.34 -5.66
C VAL A 336 20.72 4.52 -5.29
N VAL A 337 19.90 4.34 -4.27
CA VAL A 337 19.07 5.37 -3.67
C VAL A 337 19.68 5.75 -2.33
N THR A 338 20.22 6.96 -2.24
CA THR A 338 20.82 7.47 -1.01
C THR A 338 19.90 8.54 -0.40
N PRO A 339 19.33 8.30 0.79
CA PRO A 339 18.55 9.34 1.47
C PRO A 339 19.47 10.48 1.93
N LEU A 340 19.06 11.73 1.66
CA LEU A 340 19.77 12.93 2.05
C LEU A 340 19.10 13.67 3.21
N GLY A 341 17.98 13.14 3.71
CA GLY A 341 17.15 13.79 4.72
C GLY A 341 16.11 14.76 4.13
N GLU A 342 15.15 15.16 4.96
CA GLU A 342 14.08 16.13 4.59
C GLU A 342 13.34 15.80 3.29
N GLY A 343 13.16 14.49 2.99
CA GLY A 343 12.48 14.03 1.78
C GLY A 343 13.28 14.17 0.48
N HIS A 344 14.61 14.36 0.58
CA HIS A 344 15.51 14.38 -0.58
C HIS A 344 16.26 13.08 -0.73
N PHE A 345 16.50 12.69 -1.97
CA PHE A 345 17.17 11.46 -2.38
C PHE A 345 18.16 11.71 -3.49
N GLN A 346 19.32 11.09 -3.44
CA GLN A 346 20.21 10.96 -4.58
C GLN A 346 19.96 9.61 -5.24
N TYR A 347 19.69 9.63 -6.55
CA TYR A 347 19.59 8.44 -7.37
C TYR A 347 20.75 8.39 -8.36
N SER A 348 21.42 7.25 -8.45
CA SER A 348 22.50 7.01 -9.40
C SER A 348 22.43 5.59 -9.94
N THR A 349 22.95 5.36 -11.16
CA THR A 349 22.90 4.06 -11.83
C THR A 349 24.28 3.57 -12.23
N ARG A 350 24.40 2.25 -12.43
CA ARG A 350 25.61 1.59 -12.93
C ARG A 350 25.23 0.42 -13.80
N GLY A 351 25.77 0.37 -15.00
CA GLY A 351 25.53 -0.71 -15.95
C GLY A 351 24.10 -0.78 -16.49
N GLY A 352 23.38 0.36 -16.38
CA GLY A 352 21.99 0.52 -16.76
C GLY A 352 21.08 0.85 -15.57
N ASP A 353 19.83 1.23 -15.87
CA ASP A 353 18.86 1.67 -14.90
C ASP A 353 17.91 0.51 -14.52
N PRO A 354 17.88 0.07 -13.26
CA PRO A 354 17.05 -1.05 -12.83
C PRO A 354 15.54 -0.76 -12.93
N PHE A 355 15.13 0.50 -12.85
CA PHE A 355 13.74 0.93 -12.99
C PHE A 355 13.36 1.27 -14.44
N GLY A 356 14.35 1.52 -15.29
CA GLY A 356 14.11 1.95 -16.68
C GLY A 356 13.63 3.39 -16.82
N TYR A 357 14.01 4.29 -15.92
CA TYR A 357 13.58 5.70 -15.95
C TYR A 357 14.26 6.54 -17.05
N GLY A 358 15.37 6.05 -17.60
CA GLY A 358 15.97 6.69 -18.76
C GLY A 358 16.66 8.04 -18.52
N GLY A 359 17.33 8.20 -17.37
CA GLY A 359 18.16 9.37 -17.12
C GLY A 359 17.80 10.23 -15.91
N LEU A 360 17.03 9.68 -14.97
CA LEU A 360 16.68 10.37 -13.72
C LEU A 360 17.81 10.35 -12.66
N GLU A 361 19.05 10.28 -13.06
CA GLU A 361 20.17 10.40 -12.12
C GLU A 361 20.27 11.83 -11.56
N GLY A 362 20.54 11.96 -10.26
CA GLY A 362 20.67 13.25 -9.60
C GLY A 362 20.06 13.29 -8.21
N VAL A 363 19.90 14.50 -7.72
CA VAL A 363 19.25 14.79 -6.43
C VAL A 363 17.83 15.24 -6.67
N TRP A 364 16.89 14.60 -6.00
CA TRP A 364 15.46 14.82 -6.16
C TRP A 364 14.80 15.04 -4.81
N ASN A 365 13.81 15.90 -4.74
CA ASN A 365 12.83 15.79 -3.66
C ASN A 365 11.80 14.71 -4.00
N ALA A 366 11.12 14.19 -3.00
CA ALA A 366 10.19 13.07 -3.17
C ALA A 366 9.02 13.38 -4.11
N ASP A 367 8.53 14.62 -4.19
CA ASP A 367 7.38 14.97 -5.03
C ASP A 367 7.78 15.11 -6.49
N ASP A 368 8.91 15.78 -6.79
CA ASP A 368 9.41 15.87 -8.15
C ASP A 368 9.76 14.48 -8.70
N LEU A 369 10.33 13.61 -7.85
CA LEU A 369 10.62 12.23 -8.23
C LEU A 369 9.34 11.43 -8.52
N LEU A 370 8.26 11.66 -7.76
CA LEU A 370 6.97 11.05 -8.03
C LEU A 370 6.40 11.55 -9.37
N GLU A 371 6.48 12.85 -9.64
CA GLU A 371 5.98 13.44 -10.89
C GLU A 371 6.66 12.81 -12.11
N GLU A 372 7.99 12.71 -12.08
CA GLU A 372 8.79 12.12 -13.16
C GLU A 372 8.56 10.61 -13.33
N THR A 373 8.20 9.91 -12.26
CA THR A 373 8.09 8.44 -12.29
C THR A 373 6.66 7.92 -12.38
N LEU A 374 5.63 8.75 -12.18
CA LEU A 374 4.22 8.31 -12.08
C LEU A 374 3.75 7.49 -13.30
N ALA A 375 4.16 7.91 -14.50
CA ALA A 375 3.79 7.25 -15.75
C ALA A 375 4.73 6.10 -16.14
N THR A 376 5.69 5.75 -15.29
CA THR A 376 6.68 4.70 -15.57
C THR A 376 6.19 3.33 -15.06
N ARG A 377 6.98 2.30 -15.35
CA ARG A 377 6.72 0.94 -14.86
C ARG A 377 6.78 0.83 -13.33
N TYR A 378 7.62 1.61 -12.67
CA TYR A 378 7.84 1.56 -11.22
C TYR A 378 7.64 2.95 -10.60
N PRO A 379 6.38 3.43 -10.53
CA PRO A 379 6.08 4.75 -9.99
C PRO A 379 6.60 4.88 -8.56
N ASP A 380 7.29 6.01 -8.27
CA ASP A 380 7.80 6.33 -6.94
C ASP A 380 8.80 5.29 -6.37
N GLY A 381 9.38 4.44 -7.21
CA GLY A 381 10.17 3.28 -6.82
C GLY A 381 11.27 3.55 -5.79
N PRO A 382 12.12 4.58 -5.94
CA PRO A 382 13.16 4.92 -4.97
C PRO A 382 12.62 5.21 -3.57
N VAL A 383 11.58 6.05 -3.46
CA VAL A 383 10.93 6.40 -2.18
C VAL A 383 10.30 5.17 -1.53
N GLN A 384 9.62 4.36 -2.34
CA GLN A 384 8.91 3.18 -1.88
C GLN A 384 9.84 2.09 -1.35
N LEU A 385 11.01 1.91 -1.94
CA LEU A 385 12.01 0.97 -1.45
C LEU A 385 12.75 1.52 -0.23
N GLU A 386 13.12 2.81 -0.23
CA GLU A 386 13.85 3.41 0.87
C GLU A 386 13.06 3.35 2.17
N GLN A 387 11.79 3.80 2.17
CA GLN A 387 10.92 3.76 3.33
C GLN A 387 10.75 2.35 3.91
N LEU A 388 10.69 1.32 3.06
CA LEU A 388 10.54 -0.05 3.51
C LEU A 388 11.69 -0.51 4.40
N PHE A 389 12.91 -0.06 4.09
CA PHE A 389 14.11 -0.38 4.86
C PHE A 389 14.25 0.41 6.18
N HIS A 390 13.30 1.27 6.54
CA HIS A 390 13.22 1.85 7.89
C HIS A 390 12.83 0.79 8.92
N SER A 391 12.04 -0.20 8.55
CA SER A 391 11.68 -1.29 9.46
C SER A 391 12.85 -2.26 9.69
N PRO A 392 13.21 -2.56 10.95
CA PRO A 392 14.17 -3.63 11.27
C PRO A 392 13.66 -5.02 10.88
N ARG A 393 12.35 -5.18 10.63
CA ARG A 393 11.72 -6.42 10.18
C ARG A 393 11.80 -6.65 8.68
N THR A 394 12.29 -5.67 7.91
CA THR A 394 12.55 -5.83 6.47
C THR A 394 13.70 -6.82 6.24
N GLY A 395 13.59 -7.66 5.21
CA GLY A 395 14.60 -8.66 4.85
C GLY A 395 15.97 -8.07 4.52
N ASP A 396 16.96 -8.93 4.48
CA ASP A 396 18.30 -8.60 3.96
C ASP A 396 18.23 -8.36 2.45
N ILE A 397 17.40 -9.18 1.77
CA ILE A 397 17.04 -9.03 0.37
C ILE A 397 15.51 -8.87 0.30
N VAL A 398 15.05 -7.88 -0.44
CA VAL A 398 13.66 -7.68 -0.82
C VAL A 398 13.53 -7.98 -2.30
N VAL A 399 12.58 -8.81 -2.68
CA VAL A 399 12.28 -9.11 -4.08
C VAL A 399 10.87 -8.64 -4.42
N SER A 400 10.71 -8.04 -5.60
CA SER A 400 9.42 -7.69 -6.20
C SER A 400 9.23 -8.50 -7.48
N ALA A 401 8.06 -9.12 -7.61
CA ALA A 401 7.72 -9.91 -8.78
C ALA A 401 7.60 -9.03 -10.03
N GLU A 402 7.84 -9.67 -11.17
CA GLU A 402 7.59 -9.13 -12.49
C GLU A 402 6.09 -9.28 -12.84
N VAL A 403 5.57 -8.44 -13.74
CA VAL A 403 4.19 -8.56 -14.25
C VAL A 403 3.96 -9.95 -14.84
N GLY A 404 2.84 -10.56 -14.49
CA GLY A 404 2.48 -11.91 -14.93
C GLY A 404 2.96 -13.04 -14.01
N PHE A 405 3.66 -12.69 -12.92
CA PHE A 405 4.24 -13.66 -11.98
C PHE A 405 3.87 -13.35 -10.54
N ASP A 406 3.90 -14.38 -9.69
CA ASP A 406 3.87 -14.26 -8.25
C ASP A 406 4.90 -15.13 -7.55
N LEU A 407 5.09 -14.90 -6.24
CA LEU A 407 6.11 -15.53 -5.40
C LEU A 407 5.49 -16.43 -4.33
N ARG A 408 4.28 -16.97 -4.58
CA ARG A 408 3.52 -17.77 -3.63
C ARG A 408 4.28 -19.04 -3.20
N ASP A 409 3.92 -19.57 -2.04
CA ASP A 409 4.32 -20.91 -1.65
C ASP A 409 3.33 -21.96 -2.21
N LYS A 410 3.80 -23.23 -2.27
CA LYS A 410 3.01 -24.34 -2.81
C LYS A 410 1.77 -24.72 -1.98
N HIS A 411 1.66 -24.20 -0.76
CA HIS A 411 0.55 -24.50 0.16
C HIS A 411 -0.57 -23.47 0.07
N GLU A 412 -0.41 -22.42 -0.73
CA GLU A 412 -1.43 -21.42 -0.91
C GLU A 412 -2.61 -21.97 -1.74
N ASN A 413 -3.80 -21.83 -1.20
CA ASN A 413 -5.03 -22.28 -1.80
C ASN A 413 -6.15 -21.26 -1.51
N PRO A 414 -6.97 -20.88 -2.50
CA PRO A 414 -6.98 -21.33 -3.90
C PRO A 414 -5.81 -20.78 -4.73
N GLU A 415 -5.63 -21.30 -5.93
CA GLU A 415 -4.73 -20.73 -6.94
C GLU A 415 -5.23 -19.35 -7.38
N HIS A 416 -4.33 -18.37 -7.43
CA HIS A 416 -4.66 -17.02 -7.82
C HIS A 416 -4.39 -16.78 -9.31
N PHE A 417 -5.38 -16.23 -10.01
CA PHE A 417 -5.30 -15.82 -11.42
C PHE A 417 -4.91 -14.34 -11.59
N SER A 418 -4.93 -13.58 -10.52
CA SER A 418 -4.28 -12.28 -10.43
C SER A 418 -3.77 -12.05 -9.01
N GLY A 419 -2.78 -11.17 -8.89
CA GLY A 419 -2.09 -10.89 -7.64
C GLY A 419 -1.78 -9.40 -7.48
N HIS A 420 -1.23 -9.07 -6.32
CA HIS A 420 -0.79 -7.72 -5.94
C HIS A 420 0.47 -7.80 -5.06
N GLY A 421 0.93 -6.69 -4.52
CA GLY A 421 2.08 -6.65 -3.60
C GLY A 421 3.40 -6.26 -4.24
N ALA A 422 3.51 -6.26 -5.57
CA ALA A 422 4.73 -5.86 -6.29
C ALA A 422 4.86 -4.34 -6.42
N LEU A 423 6.07 -3.91 -6.82
CA LEU A 423 6.41 -2.48 -6.98
C LEU A 423 5.94 -1.89 -8.31
N HIS A 424 5.53 -2.71 -9.28
CA HIS A 424 5.14 -2.21 -10.61
C HIS A 424 3.79 -1.49 -10.62
N ALA A 425 3.59 -0.62 -11.61
CA ALA A 425 2.46 0.30 -11.73
C ALA A 425 1.08 -0.36 -11.58
N ASP A 426 0.87 -1.58 -12.13
CA ASP A 426 -0.42 -2.29 -12.02
C ASP A 426 -0.85 -2.56 -10.58
N HIS A 427 0.10 -2.65 -9.64
CA HIS A 427 -0.17 -2.84 -8.22
C HIS A 427 -0.12 -1.54 -7.43
N MET A 428 0.74 -0.59 -7.85
CA MET A 428 1.02 0.64 -7.10
C MET A 428 0.07 1.79 -7.45
N VAL A 429 -0.42 1.87 -8.70
CA VAL A 429 -1.32 2.97 -9.09
C VAL A 429 -2.76 2.60 -8.76
N VAL A 430 -3.39 3.44 -7.94
CA VAL A 430 -4.73 3.23 -7.39
C VAL A 430 -5.65 4.44 -7.67
N PRO A 431 -6.97 4.25 -7.73
CA PRO A 431 -7.89 5.38 -7.81
C PRO A 431 -7.98 6.08 -6.44
N TRP A 432 -8.01 7.40 -6.44
CA TRP A 432 -8.43 8.23 -5.31
C TRP A 432 -9.55 9.17 -5.77
N PHE A 433 -10.76 8.89 -5.32
CA PHE A 433 -11.95 9.69 -5.58
C PHE A 433 -12.34 10.46 -4.32
N SER A 434 -12.72 11.72 -4.47
CA SER A 434 -13.06 12.62 -3.36
C SER A 434 -14.23 13.50 -3.73
N THR A 435 -15.13 13.76 -2.78
CA THR A 435 -16.23 14.74 -2.97
C THR A 435 -15.77 16.19 -2.94
N VAL A 436 -14.52 16.42 -2.57
CA VAL A 436 -13.84 17.71 -2.67
C VAL A 436 -12.79 17.60 -3.78
N PRO A 437 -12.68 18.61 -4.67
CA PRO A 437 -11.65 18.60 -5.70
C PRO A 437 -10.24 18.41 -5.14
N LEU A 438 -9.45 17.60 -5.82
CA LEU A 438 -8.03 17.35 -5.53
C LEU A 438 -7.16 18.16 -6.48
N PRO A 439 -5.96 18.57 -6.06
CA PRO A 439 -5.05 19.34 -6.91
C PRO A 439 -4.56 18.51 -8.10
N ASP A 440 -4.13 19.18 -9.15
CA ASP A 440 -3.55 18.53 -10.33
C ASP A 440 -2.05 18.28 -10.15
N VAL A 441 -1.72 17.53 -9.12
CA VAL A 441 -0.36 17.07 -8.80
C VAL A 441 -0.40 15.56 -8.54
N PRO A 442 0.72 14.86 -8.65
CA PRO A 442 0.81 13.47 -8.24
C PRO A 442 0.48 13.27 -6.76
N LEU A 443 -0.22 12.20 -6.45
CA LEU A 443 -0.73 11.89 -5.11
C LEU A 443 -0.17 10.56 -4.61
N ARG A 444 0.01 10.46 -3.30
CA ARG A 444 0.29 9.21 -2.58
C ARG A 444 -0.82 8.86 -1.62
N THR A 445 -1.03 7.60 -1.35
CA THR A 445 -2.07 7.18 -0.37
C THR A 445 -1.78 7.65 1.05
N VAL A 446 -0.53 7.95 1.41
CA VAL A 446 -0.17 8.59 2.69
C VAL A 446 -0.76 10.00 2.85
N ASP A 447 -1.11 10.68 1.75
CA ASP A 447 -1.68 12.02 1.74
C ASP A 447 -3.15 12.04 2.19
N VAL A 448 -3.83 10.90 2.18
CA VAL A 448 -5.25 10.78 2.57
C VAL A 448 -5.46 11.20 4.03
N PHE A 449 -4.58 10.77 4.92
CA PHE A 449 -4.67 11.06 6.35
C PHE A 449 -4.63 12.57 6.67
N PRO A 450 -3.57 13.32 6.26
CA PRO A 450 -3.51 14.77 6.55
C PRO A 450 -4.61 15.54 5.82
N THR A 451 -5.01 15.11 4.63
CA THR A 451 -6.13 15.69 3.87
C THR A 451 -7.46 15.55 4.64
N ILE A 452 -7.73 14.39 5.24
CA ILE A 452 -8.88 14.17 6.11
C ILE A 452 -8.81 15.07 7.36
N LEU A 453 -7.64 15.16 8.00
CA LEU A 453 -7.49 16.01 9.20
C LEU A 453 -7.72 17.47 8.89
N HIS A 454 -7.22 17.98 7.75
CA HIS A 454 -7.52 19.34 7.31
C HIS A 454 -9.03 19.56 7.13
N TRP A 455 -9.71 18.67 6.38
CA TRP A 455 -11.16 18.73 6.23
C TRP A 455 -11.88 18.79 7.58
N MET A 456 -11.45 17.96 8.53
CA MET A 456 -12.03 17.88 9.87
C MET A 456 -11.61 19.05 10.80
N GLY A 457 -10.76 19.96 10.35
CA GLY A 457 -10.21 21.06 11.18
C GLY A 457 -9.38 20.56 12.36
N LYS A 458 -8.64 19.47 12.17
CA LYS A 458 -7.75 18.86 13.19
C LYS A 458 -6.29 19.12 12.86
N PRO A 459 -5.42 19.31 13.85
CA PRO A 459 -3.99 19.44 13.61
C PRO A 459 -3.41 18.12 13.11
N ILE A 460 -2.44 18.23 12.20
CA ILE A 460 -1.66 17.08 11.72
C ILE A 460 -0.60 16.74 12.78
N PRO A 461 -0.55 15.48 13.27
CA PRO A 461 0.47 15.08 14.24
C PRO A 461 1.89 15.18 13.64
N PRO A 462 2.92 15.39 14.48
CA PRO A 462 4.30 15.37 14.03
C PRO A 462 4.69 13.97 13.52
N GLY A 463 5.61 13.94 12.55
CA GLY A 463 6.10 12.69 11.96
C GLY A 463 5.22 12.10 10.87
N VAL A 464 4.10 12.72 10.52
CA VAL A 464 3.28 12.36 9.35
C VAL A 464 4.09 12.63 8.08
N THR A 465 4.19 11.65 7.21
CA THR A 465 4.96 11.75 5.96
C THR A 465 4.09 12.29 4.81
N GLY A 466 2.79 11.98 4.85
CA GLY A 466 1.82 12.44 3.85
C GLY A 466 1.64 13.95 3.88
N ARG A 467 1.22 14.51 2.74
CA ARG A 467 0.95 15.95 2.56
C ARG A 467 -0.55 16.22 2.50
N ASP A 468 -0.93 17.36 3.07
CA ASP A 468 -2.31 17.85 2.95
C ASP A 468 -2.57 18.35 1.52
N ARG A 469 -3.52 17.73 0.85
CA ARG A 469 -3.87 18.03 -0.54
C ARG A 469 -5.04 19.01 -0.68
N LEU A 470 -5.68 19.45 0.40
CA LEU A 470 -6.64 20.53 0.38
C LEU A 470 -5.98 21.91 0.55
N ALA A 471 -4.88 22.00 1.29
CA ALA A 471 -4.15 23.25 1.48
C ALA A 471 -3.63 23.83 0.16
N SER A 472 -3.12 22.97 -0.73
CA SER A 472 -2.61 23.39 -2.05
C SER A 472 -3.68 23.87 -3.02
N SER A 473 -4.96 23.56 -2.78
CA SER A 473 -6.08 24.04 -3.60
C SER A 473 -6.64 25.40 -3.14
N LEU A 474 -6.19 25.90 -1.99
CA LEU A 474 -6.66 27.14 -1.38
C LEU A 474 -5.68 28.32 -1.54
N GLU A 475 -4.43 28.07 -1.94
CA GLU A 475 -3.50 29.14 -2.29
C GLU A 475 -3.78 29.60 -3.73
N PRO A 476 -4.12 30.90 -3.96
CA PRO A 476 -4.18 31.42 -5.32
C PRO A 476 -2.78 31.32 -5.92
N GLU A 477 -2.71 30.87 -7.18
CA GLU A 477 -1.50 30.92 -7.99
C GLU A 477 -0.76 32.24 -7.74
N HIS A 478 0.41 32.20 -7.12
CA HIS A 478 1.29 33.34 -7.09
C HIS A 478 1.68 33.66 -8.53
N ALA A 479 1.01 34.66 -9.09
CA ALA A 479 1.37 35.24 -10.36
C ALA A 479 2.87 35.52 -10.36
N VAL A 480 3.60 34.76 -11.19
CA VAL A 480 4.97 35.09 -11.53
C VAL A 480 4.95 36.47 -12.19
N MET A 481 5.21 37.48 -11.40
CA MET A 481 5.49 38.83 -11.91
C MET A 481 6.82 38.76 -12.63
N THR A 482 6.77 38.46 -13.92
CA THR A 482 7.89 38.75 -14.85
C THR A 482 8.03 40.25 -14.91
N GLY A 483 8.87 40.81 -14.06
CA GLY A 483 9.36 42.17 -14.15
C GLY A 483 10.32 42.33 -15.36
N ALA A 484 9.75 42.55 -16.52
CA ALA A 484 10.50 43.11 -17.62
C ALA A 484 10.73 44.60 -17.36
N GLN A 485 11.86 44.93 -16.76
CA GLN A 485 12.36 46.31 -16.78
C GLN A 485 13.04 46.54 -18.13
N SER A 486 12.34 47.27 -18.96
CA SER A 486 12.93 47.93 -20.14
C SER A 486 13.96 48.96 -19.70
N ALA A 487 15.22 48.71 -20.00
CA ALA A 487 16.27 49.72 -19.99
C ALA A 487 16.23 50.47 -21.31
N GLU A 488 15.69 51.69 -21.32
CA GLU A 488 15.90 52.64 -22.40
C GLU A 488 17.34 53.15 -22.36
N ALA A 489 18.01 52.99 -23.47
CA ALA A 489 19.27 53.60 -23.77
C ALA A 489 19.10 55.12 -23.99
N SER A 490 19.82 55.95 -23.30
CA SER A 490 20.10 57.32 -23.76
C SER A 490 21.56 57.44 -24.19
N ALA A 491 21.68 58.00 -25.36
CA ALA A 491 22.95 58.29 -26.06
C ALA A 491 23.84 59.29 -25.31
N PHE A 492 25.13 59.06 -25.38
CA PHE A 492 26.13 59.92 -25.96
C PHE A 492 27.40 59.10 -26.18
#